data_c6c1d29df1e98600cea502ac6039a2d3
#
_entry.id   c6c1d29df1e98600cea502ac6039a2d3
#
_cell.length_a   1.000
_cell.length_b   1.000
_cell.length_c   1.000
_cell.angle_alpha   90.00
_cell.angle_beta   90.00
_cell.angle_gamma   90.00
#
_symmetry.space_group_name_H-M   'P 1'
#
loop_
_entity.id
_entity.type
_entity.pdbx_description
1 polymer ?
#
loop_
_entity_poly.entity_id
_entity_poly.type
_entity_poly.pdbx_seq_one_letter_code
_entity_poly.pdbx_strand_id
1 'polypeptide(L)'
;MEEYKTDAEIYAVLEREIIDLTLRPGSSLSENPLCARFGAPRSMIRVVLQRLQENGLVKIVPYKGTTVTRLNREIVDELIYERTAVEARVLRDFSPKCTPEQRALIRRRADAYAALARAEEIDYNKLYEADRLLHETWFAAMGKMYLWRTLQNAHADYSRFRMLDTMTSGGLDEVIADHQNIIAAIERCDLAAFEPLVCLLYTSPSPRDTERSR
;
A
#
# COMPACT_ATOMS: atom_id res chain seq x y z
N MET A 1 25.63 2.15 13.61
CA MET A 1 25.10 0.85 13.15
C MET A 1 24.08 0.46 14.20
N GLU A 2 22.78 0.46 13.87
CA GLU A 2 21.74 0.00 14.80
C GLU A 2 21.91 -1.51 14.99
N GLU A 3 22.03 -1.93 16.25
CA GLU A 3 22.12 -3.34 16.63
C GLU A 3 20.69 -3.88 16.80
N TYR A 4 20.22 -4.66 15.84
CA TYR A 4 18.90 -5.29 15.93
C TYR A 4 19.00 -6.56 16.78
N LYS A 5 18.18 -6.62 17.84
CA LYS A 5 18.27 -7.70 18.86
C LYS A 5 17.36 -8.89 18.53
N THR A 6 16.38 -8.75 17.66
CA THR A 6 15.37 -9.77 17.38
C THR A 6 15.16 -9.99 15.87
N ASP A 7 14.77 -11.21 15.51
CA ASP A 7 14.36 -11.56 14.16
C ASP A 7 13.13 -10.76 13.68
N ALA A 8 12.24 -10.40 14.60
CA ALA A 8 11.05 -9.60 14.29
C ALA A 8 11.41 -8.16 13.87
N GLU A 9 12.39 -7.53 14.52
CA GLU A 9 12.87 -6.18 14.16
C GLU A 9 13.56 -6.18 12.80
N ILE A 10 14.41 -7.19 12.53
CA ILE A 10 15.07 -7.35 11.23
C ILE A 10 14.04 -7.59 10.12
N TYR A 11 13.05 -8.46 10.40
CA TYR A 11 11.94 -8.72 9.48
C TYR A 11 11.20 -7.42 9.12
N ALA A 12 10.78 -6.64 10.12
CA ALA A 12 10.03 -5.40 9.92
C ALA A 12 10.83 -4.36 9.10
N VAL A 13 12.16 -4.29 9.30
CA VAL A 13 13.02 -3.39 8.50
C VAL A 13 13.07 -3.84 7.04
N LEU A 14 13.34 -5.13 6.79
CA LEU A 14 13.45 -5.66 5.42
C LEU A 14 12.10 -5.63 4.69
N GLU A 15 11.01 -5.96 5.38
CA GLU A 15 9.66 -5.85 4.84
C GLU A 15 9.35 -4.43 4.38
N ARG A 16 9.60 -3.43 5.25
CA ARG A 16 9.42 -2.02 4.90
C ARG A 16 10.26 -1.61 3.70
N GLU A 17 11.56 -2.00 3.65
CA GLU A 17 12.46 -1.67 2.54
C GLU A 17 12.07 -2.33 1.22
N ILE A 18 11.39 -3.48 1.27
CA ILE A 18 10.82 -4.12 0.07
C ILE A 18 9.55 -3.40 -0.35
N ILE A 19 8.70 -2.97 0.60
CA ILE A 19 7.45 -2.26 0.30
C ILE A 19 7.72 -0.86 -0.24
N ASP A 20 8.64 -0.12 0.36
CA ASP A 20 9.02 1.24 -0.08
C ASP A 20 9.99 1.27 -1.26
N LEU A 21 10.30 0.09 -1.85
CA LEU A 21 11.16 -0.10 -3.02
C LEU A 21 12.64 0.29 -2.80
N THR A 22 13.08 0.55 -1.57
CA THR A 22 14.51 0.66 -1.22
C THR A 22 15.24 -0.63 -1.66
N LEU A 23 14.62 -1.78 -1.38
CA LEU A 23 15.00 -3.07 -1.94
C LEU A 23 14.12 -3.37 -3.17
N ARG A 24 14.63 -3.07 -4.35
CA ARG A 24 13.86 -3.15 -5.60
C ARG A 24 13.47 -4.59 -5.97
N PRO A 25 12.31 -4.80 -6.63
CA PRO A 25 11.94 -6.09 -7.20
C PRO A 25 13.04 -6.66 -8.08
N GLY A 26 13.42 -7.94 -7.86
CA GLY A 26 14.49 -8.63 -8.55
C GLY A 26 15.90 -8.40 -7.97
N SER A 27 16.07 -7.54 -6.97
CA SER A 27 17.36 -7.36 -6.30
C SER A 27 17.74 -8.59 -5.48
N SER A 28 19.06 -8.86 -5.38
CA SER A 28 19.58 -9.99 -4.60
C SER A 28 19.76 -9.63 -3.14
N LEU A 29 19.33 -10.52 -2.25
CA LEU A 29 19.55 -10.46 -0.81
C LEU A 29 20.51 -11.55 -0.38
N SER A 30 21.75 -11.18 -0.11
CA SER A 30 22.79 -12.12 0.34
C SER A 30 22.86 -12.18 1.86
N GLU A 31 22.96 -13.40 2.43
CA GLU A 31 23.03 -13.63 3.88
C GLU A 31 24.18 -12.84 4.53
N ASN A 32 25.38 -12.88 3.93
CA ASN A 32 26.58 -12.27 4.54
C ASN A 32 26.47 -10.74 4.70
N PRO A 33 26.05 -9.95 3.69
CA PRO A 33 25.79 -8.53 3.85
C PRO A 33 24.72 -8.23 4.90
N LEU A 34 23.66 -9.05 4.99
CA LEU A 34 22.61 -8.88 5.98
C LEU A 34 23.12 -9.18 7.39
N CYS A 35 23.93 -10.24 7.58
CA CYS A 35 24.60 -10.51 8.87
C CYS A 35 25.47 -9.35 9.32
N ALA A 36 26.27 -8.79 8.40
CA ALA A 36 27.13 -7.65 8.71
C ALA A 36 26.32 -6.38 9.01
N ARG A 37 25.25 -6.14 8.25
CA ARG A 37 24.39 -4.97 8.42
C ARG A 37 23.67 -4.96 9.76
N PHE A 38 23.11 -6.10 10.16
CA PHE A 38 22.28 -6.20 11.37
C PHE A 38 23.04 -6.71 12.61
N GLY A 39 24.32 -7.05 12.49
CA GLY A 39 25.07 -7.67 13.60
C GLY A 39 24.50 -9.03 14.01
N ALA A 40 23.73 -9.70 13.14
CA ALA A 40 22.95 -10.88 13.45
C ALA A 40 23.61 -12.18 12.94
N PRO A 41 23.45 -13.31 13.65
CA PRO A 41 23.97 -14.59 13.20
C PRO A 41 23.23 -15.08 11.95
N ARG A 42 23.90 -15.87 11.11
CA ARG A 42 23.37 -16.40 9.87
C ARG A 42 22.06 -17.19 10.05
N SER A 43 21.93 -17.94 11.15
CA SER A 43 20.71 -18.68 11.48
C SER A 43 19.48 -17.76 11.63
N MET A 44 19.64 -16.60 12.28
CA MET A 44 18.60 -15.60 12.45
C MET A 44 18.20 -14.97 11.09
N ILE A 45 19.19 -14.58 10.28
CA ILE A 45 18.93 -14.04 8.95
C ILE A 45 18.16 -15.03 8.06
N ARG A 46 18.48 -16.34 8.15
CA ARG A 46 17.74 -17.38 7.43
C ARG A 46 16.28 -17.48 7.86
N VAL A 47 16.00 -17.41 9.16
CA VAL A 47 14.63 -17.40 9.69
C VAL A 47 13.87 -16.19 9.14
N VAL A 48 14.48 -15.01 9.15
CA VAL A 48 13.87 -13.79 8.60
C VAL A 48 13.60 -13.93 7.10
N LEU A 49 14.57 -14.39 6.32
CA LEU A 49 14.40 -14.60 4.87
C LEU A 49 13.31 -15.64 4.57
N GLN A 50 13.19 -16.68 5.39
CA GLN A 50 12.15 -17.69 5.26
C GLN A 50 10.76 -17.12 5.52
N ARG A 51 10.58 -16.28 6.55
CA ARG A 51 9.32 -15.55 6.80
C ARG A 51 8.98 -14.57 5.68
N LEU A 52 9.98 -13.87 5.13
CA LEU A 52 9.77 -13.01 3.97
C LEU A 52 9.31 -13.82 2.73
N GLN A 53 9.83 -15.05 2.55
CA GLN A 53 9.39 -15.95 1.48
C GLN A 53 7.96 -16.46 1.72
N GLU A 54 7.60 -16.84 2.94
CA GLU A 54 6.23 -17.26 3.31
C GLU A 54 5.20 -16.16 3.02
N ASN A 55 5.62 -14.89 3.17
CA ASN A 55 4.79 -13.71 2.84
C ASN A 55 4.96 -13.23 1.38
N GLY A 56 5.60 -14.02 0.51
CA GLY A 56 5.73 -13.74 -0.92
C GLY A 56 6.69 -12.59 -1.29
N LEU A 57 7.39 -12.02 -0.30
CA LEU A 57 8.27 -10.84 -0.50
C LEU A 57 9.61 -11.18 -1.15
N VAL A 58 10.10 -12.39 -0.92
CA VAL A 58 11.35 -12.88 -1.51
C VAL A 58 11.19 -14.30 -2.06
N LYS A 59 12.07 -14.68 -2.95
CA LYS A 59 12.20 -16.05 -3.47
C LYS A 59 13.58 -16.59 -3.13
N ILE A 60 13.63 -17.66 -2.33
CA ILE A 60 14.85 -18.39 -2.01
C ILE A 60 14.99 -19.53 -3.01
N VAL A 61 16.09 -19.55 -3.76
CA VAL A 61 16.41 -20.65 -4.69
C VAL A 61 17.67 -21.33 -4.20
N PRO A 62 17.61 -22.64 -3.88
CA PRO A 62 18.78 -23.39 -3.44
C PRO A 62 19.97 -23.19 -4.40
N TYR A 63 21.14 -22.92 -3.86
CA TYR A 63 22.40 -22.65 -4.57
C TYR A 63 22.43 -21.41 -5.47
N LYS A 64 21.30 -20.68 -5.66
CA LYS A 64 21.22 -19.46 -6.46
C LYS A 64 21.04 -18.20 -5.63
N GLY A 65 20.63 -18.35 -4.35
CA GLY A 65 20.45 -17.24 -3.41
C GLY A 65 19.01 -16.79 -3.26
N THR A 66 18.85 -15.66 -2.62
CA THR A 66 17.56 -15.03 -2.34
C THR A 66 17.40 -13.76 -3.18
N THR A 67 16.23 -13.57 -3.76
CA THR A 67 15.89 -12.37 -4.53
C THR A 67 14.54 -11.80 -4.09
N VAL A 68 14.40 -10.48 -4.12
CA VAL A 68 13.10 -9.82 -3.94
C VAL A 68 12.17 -10.22 -5.10
N THR A 69 10.95 -10.64 -4.80
CA THR A 69 9.98 -11.06 -5.81
C THR A 69 9.63 -9.89 -6.75
N ARG A 70 9.39 -10.19 -8.01
CA ARG A 70 8.84 -9.22 -8.96
C ARG A 70 7.34 -9.08 -8.73
N LEU A 71 6.79 -7.93 -9.04
CA LEU A 71 5.34 -7.73 -9.04
C LEU A 71 4.71 -8.63 -10.10
N ASN A 72 3.63 -9.33 -9.73
CA ASN A 72 2.81 -10.06 -10.67
C ASN A 72 1.55 -9.23 -10.97
N ARG A 73 1.42 -8.78 -12.23
CA ARG A 73 0.30 -7.93 -12.66
C ARG A 73 -1.05 -8.62 -12.47
N GLU A 74 -1.15 -9.91 -12.79
CA GLU A 74 -2.40 -10.65 -12.64
C GLU A 74 -2.87 -10.66 -11.18
N ILE A 75 -1.93 -10.89 -10.23
CA ILE A 75 -2.24 -10.83 -8.80
C ILE A 75 -2.62 -9.41 -8.40
N VAL A 76 -1.93 -8.38 -8.88
CA VAL A 76 -2.27 -6.98 -8.57
C VAL A 76 -3.68 -6.65 -9.06
N ASP A 77 -4.07 -7.07 -10.26
CA ASP A 77 -5.40 -6.84 -10.81
C ASP A 77 -6.50 -7.52 -9.97
N GLU A 78 -6.26 -8.76 -9.49
CA GLU A 78 -7.16 -9.45 -8.55
C GLU A 78 -7.28 -8.72 -7.20
N LEU A 79 -6.17 -8.20 -6.68
CA LEU A 79 -6.13 -7.45 -5.42
C LEU A 79 -6.87 -6.10 -5.51
N ILE A 80 -6.76 -5.43 -6.66
CA ILE A 80 -7.53 -4.22 -6.95
C ILE A 80 -9.02 -4.55 -6.99
N TYR A 81 -9.39 -5.65 -7.64
CA TYR A 81 -10.79 -6.10 -7.70
C TYR A 81 -11.35 -6.38 -6.31
N GLU A 82 -10.63 -7.18 -5.48
CA GLU A 82 -11.02 -7.47 -4.11
C GLU A 82 -11.20 -6.18 -3.30
N ARG A 83 -10.21 -5.27 -3.36
CA ARG A 83 -10.23 -4.02 -2.63
C ARG A 83 -11.40 -3.14 -3.06
N THR A 84 -11.63 -3.00 -4.36
CA THR A 84 -12.76 -2.25 -4.91
C THR A 84 -14.09 -2.79 -4.40
N ALA A 85 -14.30 -4.09 -4.46
CA ALA A 85 -15.54 -4.73 -4.02
C ALA A 85 -15.81 -4.51 -2.52
N VAL A 86 -14.78 -4.71 -1.68
CA VAL A 86 -14.91 -4.56 -0.23
C VAL A 86 -15.09 -3.10 0.16
N GLU A 87 -14.27 -2.21 -0.36
CA GLU A 87 -14.27 -0.80 0.05
C GLU A 87 -15.51 -0.05 -0.44
N ALA A 88 -15.93 -0.27 -1.68
CA ALA A 88 -17.18 0.31 -2.19
C ALA A 88 -18.38 -0.13 -1.33
N ARG A 89 -18.40 -1.38 -0.88
CA ARG A 89 -19.43 -1.86 0.03
C ARG A 89 -19.37 -1.18 1.39
N VAL A 90 -18.19 -1.02 1.97
CA VAL A 90 -18.02 -0.34 3.27
C VAL A 90 -18.45 1.12 3.18
N LEU A 91 -18.09 1.83 2.09
CA LEU A 91 -18.50 3.21 1.84
C LEU A 91 -20.03 3.36 1.69
N ARG A 92 -20.67 2.43 0.98
CA ARG A 92 -22.15 2.40 0.86
C ARG A 92 -22.84 2.24 2.22
N ASP A 93 -22.29 1.41 3.10
CA ASP A 93 -22.84 1.18 4.44
C ASP A 93 -22.51 2.34 5.39
N PHE A 94 -21.39 3.04 5.19
CA PHE A 94 -20.90 4.16 6.00
C PHE A 94 -21.62 5.47 5.69
N SER A 95 -21.78 5.82 4.42
CA SER A 95 -22.25 7.13 3.97
C SER A 95 -23.57 7.58 4.65
N PRO A 96 -24.63 6.73 4.74
CA PRO A 96 -25.86 7.12 5.41
C PRO A 96 -25.73 7.31 6.92
N LYS A 97 -24.68 6.80 7.54
CA LYS A 97 -24.42 6.82 9.00
C LYS A 97 -23.31 7.79 9.38
N CYS A 98 -22.71 8.47 8.40
CA CYS A 98 -21.56 9.33 8.59
C CYS A 98 -21.94 10.56 9.45
N THR A 99 -21.31 10.70 10.62
CA THR A 99 -21.54 11.84 11.50
C THR A 99 -20.79 13.10 11.03
N PRO A 100 -21.18 14.31 11.48
CA PRO A 100 -20.45 15.54 11.17
C PRO A 100 -18.97 15.48 11.60
N GLU A 101 -18.66 14.85 12.73
CA GLU A 101 -17.30 14.69 13.26
C GLU A 101 -16.47 13.77 12.36
N GLN A 102 -17.08 12.69 11.87
CA GLN A 102 -16.45 11.76 10.93
C GLN A 102 -16.18 12.44 9.58
N ARG A 103 -17.12 13.24 9.05
CA ARG A 103 -16.90 14.05 7.84
C ARG A 103 -15.74 15.02 8.01
N ALA A 104 -15.69 15.73 9.14
CA ALA A 104 -14.59 16.64 9.44
C ALA A 104 -13.25 15.90 9.54
N LEU A 105 -13.22 14.68 10.10
CA LEU A 105 -12.01 13.85 10.16
C LEU A 105 -11.55 13.43 8.78
N ILE A 106 -12.47 12.96 7.93
CA ILE A 106 -12.16 12.55 6.54
C ILE A 106 -11.58 13.71 5.75
N ARG A 107 -12.20 14.89 5.82
CA ARG A 107 -11.68 16.09 5.15
C ARG A 107 -10.27 16.43 5.61
N ARG A 108 -10.02 16.49 6.94
CA ARG A 108 -8.68 16.75 7.47
C ARG A 108 -7.62 15.74 6.98
N ARG A 109 -7.98 14.45 6.89
CA ARG A 109 -7.07 13.41 6.38
C ARG A 109 -6.80 13.55 4.90
N ALA A 110 -7.81 13.88 4.10
CA ALA A 110 -7.65 14.16 2.68
C ALA A 110 -6.80 15.44 2.43
N ASP A 111 -7.02 16.48 3.23
CA ASP A 111 -6.22 17.71 3.15
C ASP A 111 -4.76 17.43 3.53
N ALA A 112 -4.51 16.60 4.54
CA ALA A 112 -3.16 16.18 4.93
C ALA A 112 -2.47 15.38 3.81
N TYR A 113 -3.19 14.45 3.17
CA TYR A 113 -2.69 13.75 1.99
C TYR A 113 -2.34 14.72 0.86
N ALA A 114 -3.26 15.62 0.51
CA ALA A 114 -3.05 16.60 -0.55
C ALA A 114 -1.86 17.56 -0.27
N ALA A 115 -1.66 17.95 0.99
CA ALA A 115 -0.51 18.76 1.40
C ALA A 115 0.81 18.02 1.22
N LEU A 116 0.87 16.73 1.58
CA LEU A 116 2.06 15.90 1.38
C LEU A 116 2.33 15.63 -0.11
N ALA A 117 1.28 15.41 -0.91
CA ALA A 117 1.39 15.17 -2.34
C ALA A 117 1.88 16.39 -3.13
N ARG A 118 1.68 17.61 -2.61
CA ARG A 118 2.10 18.89 -3.23
C ARG A 118 3.36 19.48 -2.63
N ALA A 119 4.03 18.74 -1.73
CA ALA A 119 5.30 19.20 -1.16
C ALA A 119 6.39 19.26 -2.23
N GLU A 120 7.32 20.20 -2.10
CA GLU A 120 8.46 20.34 -3.01
C GLU A 120 9.33 19.07 -3.04
N GLU A 121 9.52 18.43 -1.88
CA GLU A 121 10.12 17.11 -1.75
C GLU A 121 9.07 16.14 -1.16
N ILE A 122 8.68 15.15 -1.93
CA ILE A 122 7.64 14.20 -1.54
C ILE A 122 8.27 13.07 -0.72
N ASP A 123 7.83 12.95 0.54
CA ASP A 123 8.08 11.78 1.37
C ASP A 123 7.00 10.72 1.07
N TYR A 124 7.32 9.81 0.16
CA TYR A 124 6.38 8.76 -0.29
C TYR A 124 5.90 7.84 0.83
N ASN A 125 6.71 7.63 1.88
CA ASN A 125 6.29 6.83 3.03
C ASN A 125 5.21 7.55 3.84
N LYS A 126 5.37 8.85 4.08
CA LYS A 126 4.35 9.66 4.75
C LYS A 126 3.09 9.81 3.90
N LEU A 127 3.26 9.95 2.60
CA LEU A 127 2.14 10.04 1.66
C LEU A 127 1.32 8.74 1.67
N TYR A 128 1.99 7.58 1.58
CA TYR A 128 1.34 6.27 1.68
C TYR A 128 0.60 6.08 3.02
N GLU A 129 1.22 6.50 4.12
CA GLU A 129 0.58 6.41 5.44
C GLU A 129 -0.63 7.35 5.57
N ALA A 130 -0.58 8.55 4.99
CA ALA A 130 -1.71 9.47 4.96
C ALA A 130 -2.89 8.91 4.15
N ASP A 131 -2.62 8.29 2.98
CA ASP A 131 -3.58 7.56 2.18
C ASP A 131 -4.24 6.43 2.99
N ARG A 132 -3.40 5.58 3.61
CA ARG A 132 -3.84 4.48 4.46
C ARG A 132 -4.77 4.95 5.58
N LEU A 133 -4.42 6.02 6.29
CA LEU A 133 -5.21 6.58 7.38
C LEU A 133 -6.55 7.15 6.89
N LEU A 134 -6.60 7.76 5.72
CA LEU A 134 -7.85 8.24 5.13
C LEU A 134 -8.82 7.08 4.92
N HIS A 135 -8.37 6.02 4.24
CA HIS A 135 -9.18 4.83 3.97
C HIS A 135 -9.60 4.08 5.24
N GLU A 136 -8.72 3.96 6.24
CA GLU A 136 -9.02 3.34 7.54
C GLU A 136 -10.23 3.98 8.22
N THR A 137 -10.51 5.27 7.97
CA THR A 137 -11.57 6.01 8.67
C THR A 137 -12.93 5.36 8.53
N TRP A 138 -13.35 5.00 7.33
CA TRP A 138 -14.66 4.39 7.11
C TRP A 138 -14.72 2.93 7.52
N PHE A 139 -13.61 2.19 7.43
CA PHE A 139 -13.55 0.83 7.98
C PHE A 139 -13.69 0.83 9.50
N ALA A 140 -12.98 1.73 10.19
CA ALA A 140 -13.06 1.88 11.64
C ALA A 140 -14.46 2.31 12.10
N ALA A 141 -15.05 3.30 11.43
CA ALA A 141 -16.39 3.77 11.72
C ALA A 141 -17.47 2.68 11.58
N MET A 142 -17.28 1.74 10.66
CA MET A 142 -18.18 0.62 10.43
C MET A 142 -17.84 -0.64 11.23
N GLY A 143 -16.82 -0.59 12.12
CA GLY A 143 -16.37 -1.75 12.89
C GLY A 143 -15.77 -2.86 12.01
N LYS A 144 -15.22 -2.52 10.83
CA LYS A 144 -14.69 -3.45 9.84
C LYS A 144 -13.15 -3.54 9.86
N MET A 145 -12.55 -3.33 11.03
CA MET A 145 -11.08 -3.33 11.18
C MET A 145 -10.43 -4.70 10.91
N TYR A 146 -11.17 -5.80 11.03
CA TYR A 146 -10.65 -7.11 10.60
C TYR A 146 -10.47 -7.14 9.08
N LEU A 147 -11.49 -6.72 8.31
CA LEU A 147 -11.40 -6.63 6.85
C LEU A 147 -10.29 -5.67 6.41
N TRP A 148 -10.20 -4.49 7.08
CA TRP A 148 -9.13 -3.55 6.80
C TRP A 148 -7.74 -4.17 6.95
N ARG A 149 -7.49 -4.85 8.07
CA ARG A 149 -6.21 -5.55 8.32
C ARG A 149 -5.96 -6.66 7.30
N THR A 150 -6.99 -7.40 6.91
CA THR A 150 -6.87 -8.44 5.86
C THR A 150 -6.42 -7.82 4.55
N LEU A 151 -7.06 -6.72 4.12
CA LEU A 151 -6.68 -5.98 2.91
C LEU A 151 -5.26 -5.37 3.01
N GLN A 152 -4.78 -5.01 4.19
CA GLN A 152 -3.42 -4.47 4.36
C GLN A 152 -2.36 -5.58 4.43
N ASN A 153 -2.63 -6.66 5.16
CA ASN A 153 -1.63 -7.69 5.47
C ASN A 153 -1.49 -8.74 4.36
N ALA A 154 -2.56 -9.01 3.60
CA ALA A 154 -2.52 -10.03 2.56
C ALA A 154 -1.74 -9.61 1.31
N HIS A 155 -1.33 -8.34 1.18
CA HIS A 155 -1.05 -7.77 -0.13
C HIS A 155 0.20 -6.88 -0.18
N ALA A 156 1.33 -7.45 0.17
CA ALA A 156 2.63 -6.81 -0.06
C ALA A 156 2.81 -6.40 -1.55
N ASP A 157 2.26 -7.19 -2.47
CA ASP A 157 2.28 -6.87 -3.91
C ASP A 157 1.44 -5.63 -4.24
N TYR A 158 0.27 -5.48 -3.62
CA TYR A 158 -0.53 -4.28 -3.78
C TYR A 158 0.17 -3.04 -3.20
N SER A 159 0.73 -3.12 -1.98
CA SER A 159 1.46 -2.01 -1.36
C SER A 159 2.66 -1.57 -2.19
N ARG A 160 3.45 -2.53 -2.71
CA ARG A 160 4.57 -2.26 -3.63
C ARG A 160 4.11 -1.66 -4.96
N PHE A 161 2.99 -2.16 -5.50
CA PHE A 161 2.40 -1.62 -6.71
C PHE A 161 1.97 -0.16 -6.51
N ARG A 162 1.23 0.13 -5.44
CA ARG A 162 0.80 1.50 -5.10
C ARG A 162 1.99 2.44 -4.88
N MET A 163 3.03 1.98 -4.20
CA MET A 163 4.25 2.77 -4.02
C MET A 163 4.92 3.06 -5.37
N LEU A 164 5.06 2.05 -6.23
CA LEU A 164 5.65 2.20 -7.56
C LEU A 164 4.81 3.14 -8.43
N ASP A 165 3.51 2.95 -8.45
CA ASP A 165 2.57 3.77 -9.22
C ASP A 165 2.64 5.23 -8.76
N THR A 166 2.56 5.48 -7.47
CA THR A 166 2.67 6.83 -6.88
C THR A 166 4.00 7.52 -7.23
N MET A 167 5.11 6.76 -7.26
CA MET A 167 6.44 7.31 -7.60
C MET A 167 6.64 7.54 -9.09
N THR A 168 5.91 6.86 -9.96
CA THR A 168 6.20 6.84 -11.41
C THR A 168 5.13 7.43 -12.29
N SER A 169 3.86 7.46 -11.84
CA SER A 169 2.72 7.90 -12.66
C SER A 169 2.63 9.42 -12.81
N GLY A 170 3.16 10.18 -11.84
CA GLY A 170 2.98 11.64 -11.81
C GLY A 170 1.53 12.09 -11.57
N GLY A 171 0.58 11.15 -11.38
CA GLY A 171 -0.86 11.38 -11.27
C GLY A 171 -1.36 11.75 -9.87
N LEU A 172 -0.54 12.37 -9.02
CA LEU A 172 -0.95 12.70 -7.64
C LEU A 172 -2.14 13.66 -7.58
N ASP A 173 -2.25 14.60 -8.52
CA ASP A 173 -3.41 15.50 -8.58
C ASP A 173 -4.69 14.74 -8.96
N GLU A 174 -4.60 13.70 -9.79
CA GLU A 174 -5.72 12.81 -10.13
C GLU A 174 -6.16 12.02 -8.90
N VAL A 175 -5.24 11.43 -8.15
CA VAL A 175 -5.55 10.72 -6.90
C VAL A 175 -6.17 11.65 -5.85
N ILE A 176 -5.70 12.91 -5.74
CA ILE A 176 -6.33 13.92 -4.87
C ILE A 176 -7.77 14.18 -5.32
N ALA A 177 -8.01 14.34 -6.63
CA ALA A 177 -9.33 14.57 -7.17
C ALA A 177 -10.27 13.36 -6.93
N ASP A 178 -9.76 12.14 -7.06
CA ASP A 178 -10.53 10.91 -6.79
C ASP A 178 -10.94 10.80 -5.32
N HIS A 179 -10.04 11.12 -4.39
CA HIS A 179 -10.39 11.21 -2.98
C HIS A 179 -11.48 12.26 -2.71
N GLN A 180 -11.37 13.44 -3.33
CA GLN A 180 -12.37 14.50 -3.21
C GLN A 180 -13.73 14.06 -3.77
N ASN A 181 -13.75 13.31 -4.88
CA ASN A 181 -14.97 12.77 -5.47
C ASN A 181 -15.65 11.76 -4.54
N ILE A 182 -14.88 10.87 -3.90
CA ILE A 182 -15.40 9.93 -2.90
C ILE A 182 -15.99 10.69 -1.70
N ILE A 183 -15.30 11.71 -1.19
CA ILE A 183 -15.78 12.54 -0.07
C ILE A 183 -17.08 13.25 -0.45
N ALA A 184 -17.14 13.85 -1.64
CA ALA A 184 -18.35 14.49 -2.13
C ALA A 184 -19.52 13.50 -2.28
N ALA A 185 -19.27 12.25 -2.69
CA ALA A 185 -20.28 11.20 -2.75
C ALA A 185 -20.78 10.82 -1.33
N ILE A 186 -19.86 10.73 -0.33
CA ILE A 186 -20.24 10.52 1.08
C ILE A 186 -21.16 11.63 1.55
N GLU A 187 -20.85 12.89 1.26
CA GLU A 187 -21.64 14.05 1.71
C GLU A 187 -23.03 14.13 1.08
N ARG A 188 -23.14 13.73 -0.18
CA ARG A 188 -24.43 13.67 -0.90
C ARG A 188 -25.21 12.37 -0.64
N CYS A 189 -24.58 11.42 0.09
CA CYS A 189 -25.11 10.06 0.26
C CYS A 189 -25.42 9.37 -1.11
N ASP A 190 -24.54 9.54 -2.08
CA ASP A 190 -24.66 8.97 -3.41
C ASP A 190 -24.12 7.54 -3.43
N LEU A 191 -24.99 6.59 -3.06
CA LEU A 191 -24.61 5.19 -2.88
C LEU A 191 -24.22 4.49 -4.20
N ALA A 192 -24.69 4.99 -5.34
CA ALA A 192 -24.39 4.40 -6.65
C ALA A 192 -22.98 4.80 -7.15
N ALA A 193 -22.46 5.92 -6.66
CA ALA A 193 -21.17 6.45 -7.09
C ALA A 193 -19.95 5.69 -6.54
N PHE A 194 -20.09 4.96 -5.42
CA PHE A 194 -18.91 4.42 -4.73
C PHE A 194 -18.14 3.38 -5.51
N GLU A 195 -18.81 2.43 -6.17
CA GLU A 195 -18.13 1.38 -6.94
C GLU A 195 -17.29 1.96 -8.09
N PRO A 196 -17.85 2.82 -9.00
CA PRO A 196 -17.05 3.42 -10.05
C PRO A 196 -15.94 4.35 -9.52
N LEU A 197 -16.18 5.11 -8.44
CA LEU A 197 -15.16 6.01 -7.88
C LEU A 197 -14.01 5.24 -7.24
N VAL A 198 -14.29 4.18 -6.49
CA VAL A 198 -13.26 3.34 -5.90
C VAL A 198 -12.50 2.59 -6.98
N CYS A 199 -13.20 2.08 -8.00
CA CYS A 199 -12.56 1.45 -9.16
C CYS A 199 -11.59 2.44 -9.84
N LEU A 200 -12.02 3.67 -10.10
CA LEU A 200 -11.18 4.70 -10.72
C LEU A 200 -9.93 5.00 -9.89
N LEU A 201 -10.08 5.22 -8.59
CA LEU A 201 -8.97 5.48 -7.67
C LEU A 201 -7.86 4.41 -7.72
N TYR A 202 -8.23 3.15 -7.97
CA TYR A 202 -7.27 2.03 -8.01
C TYR A 202 -6.81 1.65 -9.42
N THR A 203 -7.49 2.14 -10.47
CA THR A 203 -7.20 1.82 -11.87
C THR A 203 -6.76 3.04 -12.68
N SER A 204 -6.53 4.20 -12.04
CA SER A 204 -6.06 5.41 -12.74
C SER A 204 -4.90 5.07 -13.68
N PRO A 205 -4.96 5.48 -14.95
CA PRO A 205 -4.07 4.99 -15.99
C PRO A 205 -2.63 5.37 -15.69
N SER A 206 -1.80 4.35 -15.54
CA SER A 206 -0.35 4.55 -15.58
C SER A 206 0.02 5.14 -16.95
N PRO A 207 0.95 6.11 -17.06
CA PRO A 207 1.39 6.70 -18.33
C PRO A 207 1.80 5.68 -19.41
N ARG A 208 2.04 4.43 -19.03
CA ARG A 208 2.41 3.32 -19.94
C ARG A 208 1.22 2.74 -20.74
N ASP A 209 -0.02 3.00 -20.34
CA ASP A 209 -1.19 2.51 -21.08
C ASP A 209 -1.51 3.42 -22.28
N THR A 210 -1.04 4.67 -22.27
CA THR A 210 -1.16 5.61 -23.40
C THR A 210 -0.16 5.34 -24.54
N GLU A 211 0.94 4.64 -24.29
CA GLU A 211 1.91 4.29 -25.34
C GLU A 211 1.54 3.02 -26.14
N ARG A 212 0.61 2.20 -25.68
CA ARG A 212 0.15 0.98 -26.41
C ARG A 212 -1.00 1.23 -27.38
N SER A 213 -1.54 2.47 -27.43
CA SER A 213 -2.63 2.88 -28.34
C SER A 213 -2.17 3.76 -29.49
N ARG A 214 -0.85 3.77 -29.79
CA ARG A 214 -0.32 4.45 -30.99
C ARG A 214 0.48 3.48 -31.87
#